data_946635825f4baffa8e2352bf54b64f7a
#
_entry.id   946635825f4baffa8e2352bf54b64f7a
#
_cell.length_a   1.000
_cell.length_b   1.000
_cell.length_c   1.000
_cell.angle_alpha   90.00
_cell.angle_beta   90.00
_cell.angle_gamma   90.00
#
_symmetry.space_group_name_H-M   'P 1'
#
loop_
_entity.id
_entity.type
_entity.pdbx_description
1 polymer ?
#
loop_
_entity_poly.entity_id
_entity_poly.type
_entity_poly.pdbx_seq_one_letter_code
_entity_poly.pdbx_strand_id
1 'polypeptide(L)'
;MKIKRVNTLNPLAVDQLSTLQKICLPYDKPYDTSIGDWWIIYDAHGVACAFAGLVPSHRWSDTGYLCRAGVIPTHRGYGLQKRLIRARVRQARALNWNWLITDTYHNPASANSLIAIGFKMFEPTIPWGAKGTLYWRLNLKE
;
A
#
# COMPACT_ATOMS: atom_id res chain seq x y z
N MET A 1 -1.90 0.89 -18.55
CA MET A 1 -0.93 1.00 -17.44
C MET A 1 -0.62 -0.37 -16.87
N LYS A 2 0.64 -0.65 -16.68
CA LYS A 2 1.14 -1.96 -16.25
C LYS A 2 1.52 -1.95 -14.79
N ILE A 3 0.96 -2.87 -14.00
CA ILE A 3 1.37 -3.10 -12.61
C ILE A 3 2.36 -4.26 -12.56
N LYS A 4 3.46 -4.07 -11.84
CA LYS A 4 4.48 -5.11 -11.64
C LYS A 4 4.88 -5.22 -10.18
N ARG A 5 4.98 -6.45 -9.67
CA ARG A 5 5.70 -6.70 -8.44
C ARG A 5 7.19 -6.65 -8.77
N VAL A 6 7.93 -5.79 -8.09
CA VAL A 6 9.33 -5.54 -8.41
C VAL A 6 10.26 -6.33 -7.49
N ASN A 7 11.42 -6.68 -8.02
CA ASN A 7 12.47 -7.31 -7.24
C ASN A 7 13.27 -6.23 -6.51
N THR A 8 13.11 -6.14 -5.21
CA THR A 8 13.77 -5.11 -4.38
C THR A 8 15.25 -5.40 -4.10
N LEU A 9 15.80 -6.49 -4.64
CA LEU A 9 17.24 -6.70 -4.71
C LEU A 9 17.86 -5.98 -5.92
N ASN A 10 17.04 -5.54 -6.86
CA ASN A 10 17.48 -4.78 -8.03
C ASN A 10 17.63 -3.29 -7.66
N PRO A 11 18.85 -2.71 -7.75
CA PRO A 11 19.07 -1.29 -7.40
C PRO A 11 18.20 -0.32 -8.18
N LEU A 12 17.89 -0.63 -9.45
CA LEU A 12 17.03 0.22 -10.27
C LEU A 12 15.62 0.29 -9.72
N ALA A 13 15.05 -0.85 -9.30
CA ALA A 13 13.73 -0.89 -8.68
C ALA A 13 13.72 -0.12 -7.35
N VAL A 14 14.76 -0.26 -6.55
CA VAL A 14 14.90 0.48 -5.27
C VAL A 14 14.96 1.98 -5.53
N ASP A 15 15.70 2.43 -6.53
CA ASP A 15 15.78 3.85 -6.89
C ASP A 15 14.43 4.40 -7.35
N GLN A 16 13.69 3.65 -8.15
CA GLN A 16 12.35 4.04 -8.59
C GLN A 16 11.39 4.15 -7.40
N LEU A 17 11.41 3.20 -6.49
CA LEU A 17 10.59 3.25 -5.28
C LEU A 17 10.96 4.44 -4.39
N SER A 18 12.24 4.72 -4.23
CA SER A 18 12.73 5.87 -3.46
C SER A 18 12.25 7.19 -4.07
N THR A 19 12.35 7.33 -5.39
CA THR A 19 11.89 8.52 -6.10
C THR A 19 10.38 8.71 -5.93
N LEU A 20 9.60 7.64 -6.10
CA LEU A 20 8.14 7.71 -5.93
C LEU A 20 7.74 8.07 -4.50
N GLN A 21 8.43 7.53 -3.51
CA GLN A 21 8.18 7.89 -2.11
C GLN A 21 8.43 9.38 -1.86
N LYS A 22 9.50 9.94 -2.39
CA LYS A 22 9.82 11.36 -2.24
C LYS A 22 8.77 12.26 -2.89
N ILE A 23 8.27 11.87 -4.06
CA ILE A 23 7.25 12.65 -4.78
C ILE A 23 5.90 12.55 -4.07
N CYS A 24 5.48 11.34 -3.70
CA CYS A 24 4.13 11.10 -3.19
C CYS A 24 4.00 11.36 -1.68
N LEU A 25 5.08 11.13 -0.93
CA LEU A 25 5.10 11.20 0.53
C LEU A 25 6.32 12.00 1.01
N PRO A 26 6.41 13.30 0.63
CA PRO A 26 7.62 14.09 0.84
C PRO A 26 7.95 14.36 2.31
N TYR A 27 6.96 14.25 3.19
CA TYR A 27 7.14 14.49 4.64
C TYR A 27 7.31 13.22 5.45
N ASP A 28 7.22 12.06 4.79
CA ASP A 28 7.36 10.77 5.46
C ASP A 28 8.80 10.27 5.38
N LYS A 29 9.23 9.62 6.44
CA LYS A 29 10.52 8.94 6.45
C LYS A 29 10.51 7.81 5.42
N PRO A 30 11.55 7.66 4.58
CA PRO A 30 11.62 6.58 3.62
C PRO A 30 11.46 5.22 4.28
N TYR A 31 10.67 4.34 3.64
CA TYR A 31 10.46 2.98 4.11
C TYR A 31 11.57 2.07 3.58
N ASP A 32 11.99 1.10 4.38
CA ASP A 32 12.95 0.09 3.95
C ASP A 32 12.26 -0.91 3.02
N THR A 33 12.54 -0.82 1.73
CA THR A 33 11.92 -1.68 0.71
C THR A 33 12.52 -3.08 0.64
N SER A 34 13.56 -3.38 1.41
CA SER A 34 14.07 -4.76 1.55
C SER A 34 13.10 -5.64 2.34
N ILE A 35 12.14 -5.05 3.04
CA ILE A 35 11.11 -5.74 3.82
C ILE A 35 9.84 -5.81 2.99
N GLY A 36 9.24 -7.01 2.89
CA GLY A 36 7.96 -7.22 2.23
C GLY A 36 8.02 -7.25 0.71
N ASP A 37 6.85 -7.05 0.12
CA ASP A 37 6.66 -7.06 -1.32
C ASP A 37 6.23 -5.67 -1.81
N TRP A 38 6.73 -5.28 -2.98
CA TRP A 38 6.53 -3.95 -3.52
C TRP A 38 6.09 -4.00 -4.98
N TRP A 39 5.24 -3.04 -5.38
CA TRP A 39 4.69 -2.91 -6.73
C TRP A 39 4.95 -1.51 -7.27
N ILE A 40 5.16 -1.45 -8.57
CA ILE A 40 5.19 -0.18 -9.32
C ILE A 40 4.21 -0.31 -10.49
N ILE A 41 3.48 0.77 -10.75
CA ILE A 41 2.68 0.93 -11.96
C ILE A 41 3.45 1.81 -12.93
N TYR A 42 3.57 1.33 -14.17
CA TYR A 42 4.17 2.06 -15.27
C TYR A 42 3.09 2.50 -16.26
N ASP A 43 3.18 3.74 -16.73
CA ASP A 43 2.26 4.23 -17.76
C ASP A 43 2.64 3.70 -19.16
N ALA A 44 1.90 4.17 -20.19
CA ALA A 44 2.12 3.73 -21.57
C ALA A 44 3.51 4.14 -22.11
N HIS A 45 4.14 5.12 -21.51
CA HIS A 45 5.48 5.60 -21.87
C HIS A 45 6.58 4.97 -21.02
N GLY A 46 6.24 4.00 -20.17
CA GLY A 46 7.19 3.34 -19.29
C GLY A 46 7.60 4.15 -18.07
N VAL A 47 6.87 5.21 -17.76
CA VAL A 47 7.14 6.05 -16.59
C VAL A 47 6.54 5.41 -15.34
N ALA A 48 7.34 5.26 -14.30
CA ALA A 48 6.87 4.79 -12.99
C ALA A 48 5.98 5.88 -12.36
N CYS A 49 4.69 5.60 -12.19
CA CYS A 49 3.72 6.62 -11.80
C CYS A 49 2.97 6.32 -10.49
N ALA A 50 3.10 5.12 -9.95
CA ALA A 50 2.48 4.74 -8.68
C ALA A 50 3.26 3.59 -8.06
N PHE A 51 3.14 3.45 -6.74
CA PHE A 51 3.81 2.39 -6.00
C PHE A 51 3.01 1.99 -4.78
N ALA A 52 3.30 0.80 -4.27
CA ALA A 52 2.75 0.35 -2.99
C ALA A 52 3.56 -0.78 -2.39
N GLY A 53 3.52 -0.89 -1.07
CA GLY A 53 4.17 -1.95 -0.33
C GLY A 53 3.19 -2.77 0.51
N LEU A 54 3.60 -4.01 0.78
CA LEU A 54 2.91 -4.94 1.66
C LEU A 54 3.95 -5.62 2.53
N VAL A 55 3.79 -5.50 3.84
CA VAL A 55 4.73 -6.08 4.81
C VAL A 55 3.99 -6.96 5.81
N PRO A 56 4.66 -7.94 6.43
CA PRO A 56 4.06 -8.65 7.56
C PRO A 56 3.78 -7.68 8.71
N SER A 57 2.63 -7.84 9.36
CA SER A 57 2.31 -7.04 10.53
C SER A 57 3.14 -7.48 11.73
N HIS A 58 3.61 -6.51 12.53
CA HIS A 58 4.22 -6.78 13.82
C HIS A 58 3.20 -6.87 14.96
N ARG A 59 1.95 -6.50 14.68
CA ARG A 59 0.92 -6.36 15.72
C ARG A 59 0.03 -7.58 15.84
N TRP A 60 -0.27 -8.22 14.70
CA TRP A 60 -1.12 -9.39 14.64
C TRP A 60 -0.42 -10.49 13.89
N SER A 61 -0.52 -11.73 14.34
CA SER A 61 -0.02 -12.91 13.62
C SER A 61 -0.88 -13.19 12.38
N ASP A 62 -0.27 -13.78 11.37
CA ASP A 62 -0.94 -14.16 10.11
C ASP A 62 -1.68 -12.99 9.44
N THR A 63 -1.08 -11.82 9.52
CA THR A 63 -1.67 -10.57 9.07
C THR A 63 -0.64 -9.75 8.31
N GLY A 64 -1.10 -9.14 7.22
CA GLY A 64 -0.30 -8.18 6.47
C GLY A 64 -0.69 -6.75 6.79
N TYR A 65 0.24 -5.83 6.56
CA TYR A 65 0.04 -4.40 6.69
C TYR A 65 0.28 -3.73 5.35
N LEU A 66 -0.73 -2.98 4.87
CA LEU A 66 -0.57 -2.11 3.71
C LEU A 66 0.20 -0.88 4.15
N CYS A 67 1.49 -0.83 3.84
CA CYS A 67 2.36 0.22 4.37
C CYS A 67 2.33 1.48 3.51
N ARG A 68 3.27 1.69 2.64
CA ARG A 68 3.37 2.90 1.83
C ARG A 68 2.67 2.71 0.49
N ALA A 69 1.98 3.76 0.03
CA ALA A 69 1.41 3.78 -1.32
C ALA A 69 1.29 5.22 -1.79
N GLY A 70 1.36 5.43 -3.08
CA GLY A 70 1.16 6.74 -3.67
C GLY A 70 1.03 6.69 -5.18
N VAL A 71 0.38 7.73 -5.70
CA VAL A 71 0.24 7.98 -7.15
C VAL A 71 0.75 9.39 -7.39
N ILE A 72 1.64 9.56 -8.38
CA ILE A 72 2.14 10.90 -8.70
C ILE A 72 0.98 11.81 -9.15
N PRO A 73 1.06 13.13 -8.89
CA PRO A 73 -0.08 14.02 -9.09
C PRO A 73 -0.69 13.98 -10.49
N THR A 74 0.14 13.86 -11.52
CA THR A 74 -0.30 13.84 -12.92
C THR A 74 -1.08 12.61 -13.32
N HIS A 75 -1.04 11.54 -12.51
CA HIS A 75 -1.66 10.25 -12.81
C HIS A 75 -2.80 9.89 -11.85
N ARG A 76 -3.24 10.83 -11.03
CA ARG A 76 -4.37 10.63 -10.11
C ARG A 76 -5.69 10.62 -10.87
N GLY A 77 -6.71 9.96 -10.28
CA GLY A 77 -8.05 9.91 -10.85
C GLY A 77 -8.29 8.77 -11.83
N TYR A 78 -7.34 7.84 -11.99
CA TYR A 78 -7.44 6.72 -12.92
C TYR A 78 -7.62 5.36 -12.23
N GLY A 79 -7.91 5.35 -10.94
CA GLY A 79 -8.13 4.12 -10.18
C GLY A 79 -6.87 3.32 -9.86
N LEU A 80 -5.69 3.93 -9.94
CA LEU A 80 -4.42 3.24 -9.73
C LEU A 80 -4.26 2.75 -8.30
N GLN A 81 -4.72 3.53 -7.32
CA GLN A 81 -4.67 3.14 -5.92
C GLN A 81 -5.48 1.87 -5.66
N LYS A 82 -6.68 1.76 -6.23
CA LYS A 82 -7.49 0.54 -6.12
C LYS A 82 -6.79 -0.67 -6.73
N ARG A 83 -6.14 -0.49 -7.89
CA ARG A 83 -5.37 -1.56 -8.52
C ARG A 83 -4.24 -2.04 -7.61
N LEU A 84 -3.54 -1.13 -6.95
CA LEU A 84 -2.48 -1.46 -6.01
C LEU A 84 -3.03 -2.17 -4.77
N ILE A 85 -4.19 -1.76 -4.27
CA ILE A 85 -4.82 -2.46 -3.14
C ILE A 85 -5.19 -3.88 -3.56
N ARG A 86 -5.82 -4.07 -4.72
CA ARG A 86 -6.21 -5.41 -5.21
C ARG A 86 -5.01 -6.32 -5.41
N ALA A 87 -3.90 -5.81 -5.94
CA ALA A 87 -2.67 -6.58 -6.09
C ALA A 87 -2.14 -7.07 -4.75
N ARG A 88 -2.16 -6.20 -3.73
CA ARG A 88 -1.70 -6.55 -2.38
C ARG A 88 -2.65 -7.54 -1.69
N VAL A 89 -3.95 -7.41 -1.92
CA VAL A 89 -4.94 -8.38 -1.42
C VAL A 89 -4.67 -9.77 -2.02
N ARG A 90 -4.43 -9.85 -3.34
CA ARG A 90 -4.08 -11.12 -3.99
C ARG A 90 -2.83 -11.75 -3.40
N GLN A 91 -1.79 -10.96 -3.18
CA GLN A 91 -0.54 -11.44 -2.59
C GLN A 91 -0.74 -11.91 -1.16
N ALA A 92 -1.51 -11.19 -0.37
CA ALA A 92 -1.82 -11.57 1.00
C ALA A 92 -2.57 -12.91 1.07
N ARG A 93 -3.50 -13.13 0.14
CA ARG A 93 -4.18 -14.43 0.01
C ARG A 93 -3.21 -15.54 -0.40
N ALA A 94 -2.31 -15.27 -1.33
CA ALA A 94 -1.29 -16.23 -1.75
C ALA A 94 -0.34 -16.60 -0.61
N LEU A 95 -0.06 -15.66 0.29
CA LEU A 95 0.74 -15.89 1.51
C LEU A 95 -0.07 -16.58 2.61
N ASN A 96 -1.35 -16.86 2.37
CA ASN A 96 -2.25 -17.51 3.30
C ASN A 96 -2.45 -16.74 4.61
N TRP A 97 -2.37 -15.42 4.57
CA TRP A 97 -2.69 -14.57 5.70
C TRP A 97 -4.20 -14.54 5.96
N ASN A 98 -4.59 -14.28 7.20
CA ASN A 98 -5.99 -14.19 7.61
C ASN A 98 -6.55 -12.78 7.47
N TRP A 99 -5.71 -11.78 7.67
CA TRP A 99 -6.12 -10.39 7.73
C TRP A 99 -5.17 -9.48 6.99
N LEU A 100 -5.71 -8.39 6.45
CA LEU A 100 -4.97 -7.19 6.10
C LEU A 100 -5.42 -6.04 6.98
N ILE A 101 -4.48 -5.26 7.47
CA ILE A 101 -4.73 -4.04 8.23
C ILE A 101 -4.02 -2.87 7.58
N THR A 102 -4.54 -1.68 7.81
CA THR A 102 -3.90 -0.43 7.40
C THR A 102 -4.51 0.74 8.16
N ASP A 103 -4.01 1.92 7.87
CA ASP A 103 -4.47 3.16 8.47
C ASP A 103 -4.51 4.28 7.45
N THR A 104 -5.36 5.28 7.70
CA THR A 104 -5.42 6.50 6.92
C THR A 104 -5.45 7.70 7.87
N TYR A 105 -4.85 8.80 7.43
CA TYR A 105 -4.83 10.03 8.19
C TYR A 105 -5.17 11.20 7.28
N HIS A 106 -6.35 11.80 7.50
CA HIS A 106 -6.85 12.92 6.69
C HIS A 106 -6.73 12.69 5.18
N ASN A 107 -7.09 11.48 4.74
CA ASN A 107 -6.99 11.09 3.33
C ASN A 107 -8.29 10.38 2.88
N PRO A 108 -9.33 11.16 2.52
CA PRO A 108 -10.61 10.58 2.10
C PRO A 108 -10.50 9.70 0.85
N ALA A 109 -9.62 10.05 -0.09
CA ALA A 109 -9.43 9.25 -1.31
C ALA A 109 -8.93 7.85 -1.00
N SER A 110 -7.94 7.72 -0.10
CA SER A 110 -7.46 6.42 0.36
C SER A 110 -8.53 5.65 1.12
N ALA A 111 -9.23 6.31 2.05
CA ALA A 111 -10.31 5.69 2.80
C ALA A 111 -11.41 5.15 1.87
N ASN A 112 -11.85 5.93 0.89
CA ASN A 112 -12.86 5.52 -0.07
C ASN A 112 -12.41 4.34 -0.93
N SER A 113 -11.14 4.30 -1.33
CA SER A 113 -10.58 3.17 -2.07
C SER A 113 -10.60 1.88 -1.25
N LEU A 114 -10.26 1.96 0.04
CA LEU A 114 -10.32 0.81 0.95
C LEU A 114 -11.75 0.31 1.14
N ILE A 115 -12.69 1.23 1.37
CA ILE A 115 -14.11 0.89 1.51
C ILE A 115 -14.63 0.18 0.25
N ALA A 116 -14.29 0.70 -0.93
CA ALA A 116 -14.73 0.13 -2.21
C ALA A 116 -14.27 -1.32 -2.40
N ILE A 117 -13.14 -1.71 -1.80
CA ILE A 117 -12.59 -3.06 -1.93
C ILE A 117 -13.11 -3.99 -0.82
N GLY A 118 -13.73 -3.44 0.21
CA GLY A 118 -14.35 -4.22 1.27
C GLY A 118 -13.70 -4.11 2.64
N PHE A 119 -12.73 -3.22 2.79
CA PHE A 119 -12.16 -2.94 4.10
C PHE A 119 -13.22 -2.27 4.99
N LYS A 120 -13.18 -2.60 6.28
CA LYS A 120 -14.05 -2.03 7.29
C LYS A 120 -13.24 -1.31 8.35
N MET A 121 -13.78 -0.20 8.84
CA MET A 121 -13.17 0.50 9.98
C MET A 121 -13.22 -0.36 11.23
N PHE A 122 -12.20 -0.23 12.06
CA PHE A 122 -12.18 -0.80 13.40
C PHE A 122 -11.35 0.07 14.34
N GLU A 123 -11.54 -0.12 15.63
CA GLU A 123 -10.73 0.52 16.65
C GLU A 123 -9.77 -0.49 17.26
N PRO A 124 -8.46 -0.36 17.01
CA PRO A 124 -7.49 -1.26 17.63
C PRO A 124 -7.43 -1.03 19.13
N THR A 125 -7.18 -2.10 19.88
CA THR A 125 -7.02 -2.02 21.35
C THR A 125 -5.89 -1.06 21.72
N ILE A 126 -4.80 -1.07 20.94
CA ILE A 126 -3.67 -0.16 21.11
C ILE A 126 -3.49 0.60 19.79
N PRO A 127 -4.01 1.82 19.68
CA PRO A 127 -3.79 2.65 18.48
C PRO A 127 -2.31 2.94 18.27
N TRP A 128 -1.88 2.83 17.00
CA TRP A 128 -0.47 3.05 16.66
C TRP A 128 -0.22 4.34 15.89
N GLY A 129 -1.27 5.01 15.42
CA GLY A 129 -1.16 6.27 14.69
C GLY A 129 -1.46 7.48 15.56
N ALA A 130 -1.28 8.66 14.98
CA ALA A 130 -1.63 9.92 15.64
C ALA A 130 -3.14 10.01 15.91
N LYS A 131 -3.54 10.89 16.82
CA LYS A 131 -4.95 11.17 17.07
C LYS A 131 -5.62 11.59 15.77
N GLY A 132 -6.79 11.00 15.47
CA GLY A 132 -7.52 11.23 14.21
C GLY A 132 -7.21 10.21 13.12
N THR A 133 -6.28 9.28 13.36
CA THR A 133 -6.04 8.16 12.44
C THR A 133 -7.24 7.24 12.42
N LEU A 134 -7.63 6.81 11.21
CA LEU A 134 -8.65 5.79 10.98
C LEU A 134 -7.97 4.47 10.68
N TYR A 135 -8.50 3.40 11.24
CA TYR A 135 -7.94 2.06 11.11
C TYR A 135 -8.89 1.17 10.31
N TRP A 136 -8.32 0.36 9.42
CA TRP A 136 -9.07 -0.44 8.45
C TRP A 136 -8.55 -1.87 8.47
N ARG A 137 -9.46 -2.82 8.26
CA ARG A 137 -9.10 -4.24 8.13
C ARG A 137 -9.96 -4.94 7.10
N LEU A 138 -9.38 -5.98 6.51
CA LEU A 138 -10.05 -6.87 5.58
C LEU A 138 -9.83 -8.31 6.05
N ASN A 139 -10.91 -9.06 6.20
CA ASN A 139 -10.84 -10.49 6.45
C ASN A 139 -10.59 -11.23 5.13
N LEU A 140 -9.43 -11.89 5.02
CA LEU A 140 -9.03 -12.56 3.78
C LEU A 140 -9.67 -13.95 3.61
N LYS A 141 -10.32 -14.47 4.64
CA LYS A 141 -10.91 -15.81 4.65
C LYS A 141 -12.43 -15.82 4.42
N GLU A 142 -13.03 -14.65 4.33
CA GLU A 142 -14.43 -14.51 3.96
C GLU A 142 -14.63 -14.54 2.45
#